data_dcc937c246ce5585ce941a5f4bdcb539
#
_entry.id   dcc937c246ce5585ce941a5f4bdcb539
#
_cell.length_a   1.000
_cell.length_b   1.000
_cell.length_c   1.000
_cell.angle_alpha   90.00
_cell.angle_beta   90.00
_cell.angle_gamma   90.00
#
_symmetry.space_group_name_H-M   'P 1'
#
loop_
_entity.id
_entity.type
_entity.pdbx_description
1 polymer ?
#
loop_
_entity_poly.entity_id
_entity_poly.type
_entity_poly.pdbx_seq_one_letter_code
_entity_poly.pdbx_strand_id
1 'polypeptide(L)'
;LGDVYKRQIQKLSARKGELISMGAANGGYVRLEFSIPARGLIGYRGEFMTDTKGNGIINTTYDGYGPYKGDMMYRAQGSLIAFESGEAITYGLYNAQERGTLFIGPGEKVYAGMVVGETGKAEDIEINVCKKKQMTNTRSSGSDEALRLSPPKILSLEQALEFIDTDELLEVTPKSLRIRKKILDPTMRKRAGFRKS
;
A
#
# COMPACT_ATOMS: atom_id res chain seq x y z
N LEU A 1 17.11 -19.62 12.39
CA LEU A 1 17.94 -18.38 12.25
C LEU A 1 18.47 -18.21 10.82
N GLY A 2 18.89 -19.30 10.14
CA GLY A 2 19.43 -19.24 8.77
C GLY A 2 18.50 -18.63 7.72
N ASP A 3 17.20 -18.77 7.85
CA ASP A 3 16.23 -18.26 6.88
C ASP A 3 15.89 -16.78 7.08
N VAL A 4 16.04 -16.25 8.29
CA VAL A 4 15.73 -14.84 8.58
C VAL A 4 16.73 -13.91 7.89
N TYR A 5 18.05 -14.12 8.08
CA TYR A 5 19.05 -13.26 7.46
C TYR A 5 19.09 -13.38 5.93
N LYS A 6 18.85 -14.57 5.37
CA LYS A 6 18.73 -14.75 3.92
C LYS A 6 17.59 -13.91 3.33
N ARG A 7 16.43 -13.92 4.01
CA ARG A 7 15.28 -13.09 3.63
C ARG A 7 15.61 -11.60 3.67
N GLN A 8 16.36 -11.16 4.73
CA GLN A 8 16.78 -9.77 4.82
C GLN A 8 17.73 -9.38 3.68
N ILE A 9 18.69 -10.24 3.33
CA ILE A 9 19.58 -10.01 2.20
C ILE A 9 18.77 -9.87 0.90
N GLN A 10 17.82 -10.76 0.64
CA GLN A 10 16.97 -10.68 -0.55
C GLN A 10 16.14 -9.39 -0.60
N LYS A 11 15.51 -9.01 0.51
CA LYS A 11 14.68 -7.80 0.60
C LYS A 11 15.50 -6.53 0.42
N LEU A 12 16.64 -6.42 1.07
CA LEU A 12 17.52 -5.25 0.94
C LEU A 12 18.14 -5.16 -0.46
N SER A 13 18.54 -6.29 -1.06
CA SER A 13 19.05 -6.31 -2.43
C SER A 13 17.99 -5.91 -3.45
N ALA A 14 16.73 -6.34 -3.29
CA ALA A 14 15.61 -5.88 -4.12
C ALA A 14 15.37 -4.36 -4.01
N ARG A 15 15.70 -3.77 -2.85
CA ARG A 15 15.68 -2.34 -2.57
C ARG A 15 16.97 -1.61 -2.96
N LYS A 16 17.79 -2.22 -3.84
CA LYS A 16 19.07 -1.70 -4.33
C LYS A 16 20.14 -1.54 -3.25
N GLY A 17 20.03 -2.31 -2.16
CA GLY A 17 21.07 -2.43 -1.15
C GLY A 17 22.19 -3.35 -1.59
N GLU A 18 23.42 -2.97 -1.30
CA GLU A 18 24.64 -3.75 -1.53
C GLU A 18 25.17 -4.25 -0.20
N LEU A 19 25.33 -5.57 -0.06
CA LEU A 19 25.87 -6.17 1.14
C LEU A 19 27.38 -5.86 1.23
N ILE A 20 27.78 -5.14 2.29
CA ILE A 20 29.18 -4.81 2.56
C ILE A 20 29.84 -5.92 3.36
N SER A 21 29.19 -6.32 4.45
CA SER A 21 29.74 -7.34 5.35
C SER A 21 28.65 -8.18 6.00
N MET A 22 29.03 -9.40 6.36
CA MET A 22 28.21 -10.30 7.16
C MET A 22 29.11 -11.01 8.17
N GLY A 23 28.70 -10.99 9.44
CA GLY A 23 29.47 -11.62 10.52
C GLY A 23 28.60 -12.03 11.69
N ALA A 24 29.16 -12.90 12.54
CA ALA A 24 28.55 -13.23 13.82
C ALA A 24 28.68 -12.04 14.77
N ALA A 25 27.62 -11.76 15.51
CA ALA A 25 27.62 -10.77 16.59
C ALA A 25 27.39 -11.50 17.94
N ASN A 26 27.68 -10.82 19.03
CA ASN A 26 27.46 -11.34 20.38
C ASN A 26 25.98 -11.72 20.59
N GLY A 27 25.71 -12.74 21.40
CA GLY A 27 24.35 -13.14 21.74
C GLY A 27 23.62 -13.97 20.66
N GLY A 28 24.36 -14.55 19.70
CA GLY A 28 23.76 -15.40 18.64
C GLY A 28 23.14 -14.63 17.49
N TYR A 29 23.35 -13.31 17.43
CA TYR A 29 22.91 -12.48 16.31
C TYR A 29 23.85 -12.60 15.10
N VAL A 30 23.30 -12.36 13.90
CA VAL A 30 24.08 -12.15 12.69
C VAL A 30 24.02 -10.66 12.35
N ARG A 31 25.21 -10.03 12.23
CA ARG A 31 25.31 -8.64 11.79
C ARG A 31 25.41 -8.59 10.27
N LEU A 32 24.51 -7.84 9.66
CA LEU A 32 24.53 -7.52 8.24
C LEU A 32 24.77 -6.02 8.08
N GLU A 33 25.67 -5.66 7.19
CA GLU A 33 25.99 -4.27 6.89
C GLU A 33 25.74 -4.04 5.40
N PHE A 34 24.95 -3.01 5.10
CA PHE A 34 24.52 -2.69 3.74
C PHE A 34 24.77 -1.20 3.44
N SER A 35 25.19 -0.91 2.22
CA SER A 35 25.03 0.42 1.61
C SER A 35 23.76 0.41 0.77
N ILE A 36 22.81 1.29 1.10
CA ILE A 36 21.50 1.31 0.48
C ILE A 36 21.03 2.75 0.26
N PRO A 37 20.39 3.08 -0.88
CA PRO A 37 19.77 4.39 -1.06
C PRO A 37 18.73 4.65 0.04
N ALA A 38 18.70 5.86 0.62
CA ALA A 38 17.79 6.21 1.71
C ALA A 38 16.31 5.91 1.38
N ARG A 39 15.92 6.12 0.11
CA ARG A 39 14.57 5.76 -0.38
C ARG A 39 14.27 4.26 -0.29
N GLY A 40 15.27 3.38 -0.37
CA GLY A 40 15.12 1.93 -0.22
C GLY A 40 14.80 1.49 1.21
N LEU A 41 14.99 2.36 2.19
CA LEU A 41 14.67 2.09 3.60
C LEU A 41 13.24 2.51 3.98
N ILE A 42 12.53 3.24 3.09
CA ILE A 42 11.13 3.62 3.36
C ILE A 42 10.31 2.34 3.55
N GLY A 43 9.58 2.26 4.68
CA GLY A 43 8.76 1.10 5.06
C GLY A 43 9.51 -0.16 5.48
N TYR A 44 10.80 -0.30 5.18
CA TYR A 44 11.58 -1.49 5.49
C TYR A 44 11.62 -1.83 6.98
N ARG A 45 11.62 -0.82 7.86
CA ARG A 45 11.64 -1.02 9.32
C ARG A 45 10.45 -1.86 9.79
N GLY A 46 9.26 -1.61 9.28
CA GLY A 46 8.04 -2.38 9.60
C GLY A 46 8.15 -3.85 9.18
N GLU A 47 8.61 -4.09 7.95
CA GLU A 47 8.86 -5.45 7.46
C GLU A 47 9.93 -6.17 8.28
N PHE A 48 11.04 -5.49 8.57
CA PHE A 48 12.14 -6.04 9.36
C PHE A 48 11.68 -6.47 10.74
N MET A 49 10.90 -5.64 11.44
CA MET A 49 10.36 -6.00 12.75
C MET A 49 9.41 -7.19 12.68
N THR A 50 8.60 -7.30 11.63
CA THR A 50 7.71 -8.44 11.40
C THR A 50 8.52 -9.73 11.13
N ASP A 51 9.49 -9.68 10.23
CA ASP A 51 10.32 -10.83 9.86
C ASP A 51 11.16 -11.35 11.03
N THR A 52 11.64 -10.44 11.88
CA THR A 52 12.46 -10.77 13.06
C THR A 52 11.61 -11.02 14.31
N LYS A 53 10.28 -10.97 14.22
CA LYS A 53 9.35 -11.09 15.36
C LYS A 53 9.69 -10.12 16.50
N GLY A 54 10.11 -8.91 16.14
CA GLY A 54 10.51 -7.88 17.09
C GLY A 54 11.90 -8.01 17.71
N ASN A 55 12.66 -9.06 17.41
CA ASN A 55 13.98 -9.30 18.00
C ASN A 55 15.16 -8.69 17.21
N GLY A 56 14.88 -8.12 16.04
CA GLY A 56 15.90 -7.51 15.20
C GLY A 56 16.28 -6.10 15.67
N ILE A 57 17.54 -5.73 15.49
CA ILE A 57 18.05 -4.39 15.72
C ILE A 57 18.44 -3.79 14.38
N ILE A 58 17.93 -2.61 14.06
CA ILE A 58 18.26 -1.87 12.85
C ILE A 58 18.77 -0.49 13.20
N ASN A 59 19.97 -0.18 12.73
CA ASN A 59 20.60 1.13 12.84
C ASN A 59 20.97 1.63 11.45
N THR A 60 20.85 2.92 11.23
CA THR A 60 21.20 3.56 9.97
C THR A 60 22.10 4.76 10.23
N THR A 61 23.13 4.91 9.39
CA THR A 61 24.04 6.06 9.40
C THR A 61 24.13 6.62 8.00
N TYR A 62 24.41 7.91 7.89
CA TYR A 62 24.64 8.54 6.60
C TYR A 62 26.00 8.14 6.06
N ASP A 63 26.04 7.64 4.83
CA ASP A 63 27.25 7.15 4.15
C ASP A 63 27.71 8.05 2.99
N GLY A 64 26.95 9.11 2.69
CA GLY A 64 27.25 10.03 1.60
C GLY A 64 26.25 10.00 0.45
N TYR A 65 26.59 10.70 -0.64
CA TYR A 65 25.83 10.69 -1.87
C TYR A 65 26.48 9.72 -2.87
N GLY A 66 25.63 8.99 -3.58
CA GLY A 66 26.05 8.04 -4.62
C GLY A 66 25.27 8.22 -5.92
N PRO A 67 25.66 7.51 -6.98
CA PRO A 67 24.92 7.52 -8.24
C PRO A 67 23.50 6.99 -8.09
N TYR A 68 22.60 7.47 -8.94
CA TYR A 68 21.22 7.00 -8.97
C TYR A 68 21.17 5.52 -9.36
N LYS A 69 20.61 4.67 -8.49
CA LYS A 69 20.55 3.21 -8.67
C LYS A 69 19.30 2.71 -9.44
N GLY A 70 18.66 3.58 -10.22
CA GLY A 70 17.47 3.22 -11.01
C GLY A 70 16.18 3.16 -10.18
N ASP A 71 15.05 2.88 -10.83
CA ASP A 71 13.76 2.78 -10.16
C ASP A 71 13.67 1.54 -9.26
N MET A 72 12.89 1.65 -8.21
CA MET A 72 12.59 0.55 -7.31
C MET A 72 11.10 0.23 -7.40
N MET A 73 10.79 -1.03 -7.59
CA MET A 73 9.41 -1.50 -7.47
C MET A 73 9.11 -1.76 -5.99
N TYR A 74 8.24 -0.95 -5.42
CA TYR A 74 7.88 -1.05 -4.01
C TYR A 74 6.68 -1.96 -3.76
N ARG A 75 5.83 -2.12 -4.77
CA ARG A 75 4.55 -2.77 -4.65
C ARG A 75 4.23 -3.66 -5.86
N ALA A 76 3.89 -4.92 -5.60
CA ALA A 76 3.39 -5.86 -6.62
C ALA A 76 1.86 -5.75 -6.80
N GLN A 77 1.16 -5.15 -5.86
CA GLN A 77 -0.30 -5.09 -5.80
C GLN A 77 -0.82 -3.78 -6.39
N GLY A 78 -2.01 -3.83 -7.00
CA GLY A 78 -2.68 -2.66 -7.55
C GLY A 78 -3.50 -1.88 -6.51
N SER A 79 -4.03 -0.75 -6.93
CA SER A 79 -4.93 0.11 -6.16
C SER A 79 -6.40 -0.16 -6.47
N LEU A 80 -7.24 -0.03 -5.45
CA LEU A 80 -8.68 0.17 -5.62
C LEU A 80 -8.94 1.67 -5.76
N ILE A 81 -9.49 2.09 -6.90
CA ILE A 81 -9.65 3.49 -7.27
C ILE A 81 -11.13 3.87 -7.27
N ALA A 82 -11.50 4.95 -6.61
CA ALA A 82 -12.86 5.47 -6.66
C ALA A 82 -13.21 5.93 -8.08
N PHE A 83 -14.32 5.40 -8.59
CA PHE A 83 -14.82 5.70 -9.94
C PHE A 83 -15.45 7.09 -10.02
N GLU A 84 -16.17 7.52 -8.99
CA GLU A 84 -16.88 8.79 -8.94
C GLU A 84 -16.65 9.53 -7.62
N SER A 85 -17.03 10.82 -7.62
CA SER A 85 -16.99 11.65 -6.41
C SER A 85 -18.29 11.55 -5.63
N GLY A 86 -18.20 11.47 -4.31
CA GLY A 86 -19.36 11.36 -3.44
C GLY A 86 -18.99 10.98 -2.02
N GLU A 87 -19.92 10.36 -1.33
CA GLU A 87 -19.73 9.81 0.00
C GLU A 87 -19.74 8.28 -0.07
N ALA A 88 -18.75 7.64 0.57
CA ALA A 88 -18.66 6.19 0.64
C ALA A 88 -19.79 5.64 1.51
N ILE A 89 -20.58 4.72 0.97
CA ILE A 89 -21.71 4.13 1.66
C ILE A 89 -21.49 2.64 1.91
N THR A 90 -22.13 2.13 2.98
CA THR A 90 -21.97 0.74 3.41
C THR A 90 -22.13 -0.29 2.29
N TYR A 91 -23.14 -0.14 1.44
CA TYR A 91 -23.39 -1.07 0.34
C TYR A 91 -22.26 -1.05 -0.71
N GLY A 92 -21.78 0.13 -1.09
CA GLY A 92 -20.66 0.27 -2.02
C GLY A 92 -19.36 -0.31 -1.47
N LEU A 93 -19.07 -0.06 -0.18
CA LEU A 93 -17.91 -0.60 0.52
C LEU A 93 -17.98 -2.12 0.71
N TYR A 94 -19.17 -2.66 0.99
CA TYR A 94 -19.38 -4.10 1.12
C TYR A 94 -19.00 -4.85 -0.16
N ASN A 95 -19.43 -4.34 -1.32
CA ASN A 95 -19.04 -4.92 -2.61
C ASN A 95 -17.56 -4.70 -2.94
N ALA A 96 -16.98 -3.61 -2.46
CA ALA A 96 -15.59 -3.25 -2.71
C ALA A 96 -14.61 -4.12 -1.89
N GLN A 97 -14.95 -4.50 -0.65
CA GLN A 97 -14.09 -5.31 0.23
C GLN A 97 -13.83 -6.73 -0.32
N GLU A 98 -14.68 -7.25 -1.20
CA GLU A 98 -14.44 -8.52 -1.88
C GLU A 98 -13.26 -8.45 -2.86
N ARG A 99 -12.86 -7.25 -3.26
CA ARG A 99 -11.78 -7.02 -4.23
C ARG A 99 -10.44 -6.66 -3.58
N GLY A 100 -10.45 -6.38 -2.27
CA GLY A 100 -9.23 -6.05 -1.54
C GLY A 100 -9.48 -5.38 -0.20
N THR A 101 -8.42 -4.85 0.39
CA THR A 101 -8.46 -4.18 1.69
C THR A 101 -8.74 -2.70 1.50
N LEU A 102 -9.76 -2.18 2.18
CA LEU A 102 -10.15 -0.78 2.10
C LEU A 102 -9.36 0.10 3.07
N PHE A 103 -9.08 1.36 2.67
CA PHE A 103 -8.43 2.39 3.48
C PHE A 103 -9.42 3.38 4.07
N ILE A 104 -10.68 3.33 3.63
CA ILE A 104 -11.76 4.25 4.01
C ILE A 104 -12.93 3.51 4.62
N GLY A 105 -13.69 4.23 5.47
CA GLY A 105 -14.93 3.77 6.07
C GLY A 105 -16.18 4.42 5.50
N PRO A 106 -17.37 4.02 6.00
CA PRO A 106 -18.64 4.64 5.62
C PRO A 106 -18.68 6.12 6.04
N GLY A 107 -19.30 6.96 5.21
CA GLY A 107 -19.44 8.40 5.47
C GLY A 107 -18.22 9.23 5.01
N GLU A 108 -17.14 8.61 4.57
CA GLU A 108 -15.98 9.35 4.06
C GLU A 108 -16.25 9.91 2.67
N LYS A 109 -15.83 11.16 2.47
CA LYS A 109 -15.89 11.83 1.17
C LYS A 109 -14.77 11.34 0.28
N VAL A 110 -15.13 10.90 -0.92
CA VAL A 110 -14.21 10.42 -1.95
C VAL A 110 -14.37 11.25 -3.22
N TYR A 111 -13.38 11.21 -4.07
CA TYR A 111 -13.42 11.82 -5.40
C TYR A 111 -12.88 10.85 -6.45
N ALA A 112 -13.29 11.04 -7.70
CA ALA A 112 -12.83 10.21 -8.81
C ALA A 112 -11.29 10.22 -8.89
N GLY A 113 -10.69 9.03 -9.00
CA GLY A 113 -9.22 8.89 -9.01
C GLY A 113 -8.55 8.81 -7.62
N MET A 114 -9.31 8.95 -6.53
CA MET A 114 -8.81 8.70 -5.18
C MET A 114 -8.57 7.20 -4.99
N VAL A 115 -7.44 6.83 -4.38
CA VAL A 115 -7.15 5.45 -3.99
C VAL A 115 -7.83 5.17 -2.65
N VAL A 116 -8.73 4.21 -2.65
CA VAL A 116 -9.58 3.87 -1.49
C VAL A 116 -9.28 2.50 -0.90
N GLY A 117 -8.28 1.80 -1.44
CA GLY A 117 -7.85 0.51 -0.95
C GLY A 117 -6.74 -0.10 -1.79
N GLU A 118 -6.30 -1.29 -1.39
CA GLU A 118 -5.35 -2.14 -2.11
C GLU A 118 -6.04 -3.42 -2.60
N THR A 119 -5.69 -3.89 -3.79
CA THR A 119 -6.16 -5.17 -4.33
C THR A 119 -5.07 -6.24 -4.25
N GLY A 120 -5.47 -7.52 -4.18
CA GLY A 120 -4.51 -8.63 -4.28
C GLY A 120 -3.97 -8.89 -5.69
N LYS A 121 -4.50 -8.18 -6.71
CA LYS A 121 -4.04 -8.27 -8.10
C LYS A 121 -2.98 -7.22 -8.40
N ALA A 122 -2.15 -7.45 -9.41
CA ALA A 122 -1.14 -6.49 -9.84
C ALA A 122 -1.76 -5.25 -10.53
N GLU A 123 -2.95 -5.40 -11.12
CA GLU A 123 -3.64 -4.33 -11.83
C GLU A 123 -4.52 -3.49 -10.90
N ASP A 124 -4.63 -2.21 -11.21
CA ASP A 124 -5.56 -1.30 -10.57
C ASP A 124 -7.00 -1.62 -10.95
N ILE A 125 -7.92 -1.48 -10.00
CA ILE A 125 -9.34 -1.75 -10.19
C ILE A 125 -10.15 -0.50 -9.84
N GLU A 126 -10.95 -0.02 -10.79
CA GLU A 126 -11.93 1.03 -10.52
C GLU A 126 -13.17 0.44 -9.85
N ILE A 127 -13.58 1.06 -8.74
CA ILE A 127 -14.73 0.61 -7.94
C ILE A 127 -15.64 1.78 -7.59
N ASN A 128 -16.94 1.49 -7.48
CA ASN A 128 -17.91 2.49 -7.05
C ASN A 128 -18.28 2.28 -5.57
N VAL A 129 -17.65 3.04 -4.68
CA VAL A 129 -17.92 3.02 -3.24
C VAL A 129 -19.13 3.88 -2.83
N CYS A 130 -19.64 4.71 -3.76
CA CYS A 130 -20.83 5.55 -3.56
C CYS A 130 -22.13 4.86 -4.02
N LYS A 131 -22.05 3.63 -4.55
CA LYS A 131 -23.19 2.91 -5.11
C LYS A 131 -24.22 2.57 -4.05
N LYS A 132 -25.45 3.07 -4.25
CA LYS A 132 -26.61 2.75 -3.42
C LYS A 132 -27.20 1.39 -3.78
N LYS A 133 -27.76 0.68 -2.81
CA LYS A 133 -28.58 -0.52 -3.07
C LYS A 133 -29.80 -0.09 -3.90
N GLN A 134 -29.98 -0.66 -5.08
CA GLN A 134 -31.21 -0.45 -5.83
C GLN A 134 -32.34 -1.17 -5.10
N MET A 135 -33.41 -0.45 -4.79
CA MET A 135 -34.63 -1.06 -4.26
C MET A 135 -35.32 -1.82 -5.39
N THR A 136 -35.23 -3.13 -5.37
CA THR A 136 -36.07 -3.99 -6.21
C THR A 136 -37.38 -4.23 -5.51
N ASN A 137 -38.51 -4.00 -6.20
CA ASN A 137 -39.89 -4.16 -5.70
C ASN A 137 -40.29 -5.62 -5.42
N THR A 138 -39.38 -6.53 -5.19
CA THR A 138 -39.67 -7.90 -4.81
C THR A 138 -39.79 -7.98 -3.29
N ARG A 139 -40.98 -8.39 -2.85
CA ARG A 139 -41.35 -8.71 -1.46
C ARG A 139 -40.46 -9.85 -0.90
N SER A 140 -39.26 -9.61 -0.57
CA SER A 140 -38.48 -10.38 0.39
C SER A 140 -38.18 -9.51 1.60
N SER A 141 -39.22 -9.23 2.34
CA SER A 141 -39.13 -8.74 3.72
C SER A 141 -38.56 -9.85 4.58
N GLY A 142 -37.27 -10.06 4.61
CA GLY A 142 -36.78 -11.17 5.37
C GLY A 142 -35.30 -11.27 5.65
N SER A 143 -34.45 -10.39 5.21
CA SER A 143 -33.13 -10.24 5.83
C SER A 143 -32.46 -8.99 5.30
N ASP A 144 -32.63 -7.87 5.98
CA ASP A 144 -31.58 -6.88 6.10
C ASP A 144 -30.49 -7.51 6.98
N GLU A 145 -29.81 -8.54 6.45
CA GLU A 145 -28.57 -8.99 7.05
C GLU A 145 -27.66 -7.77 7.10
N ALA A 146 -27.33 -7.35 8.33
CA ALA A 146 -26.46 -6.23 8.56
C ALA A 146 -25.16 -6.46 7.77
N LEU A 147 -24.92 -5.67 6.72
CA LEU A 147 -23.72 -5.77 5.89
C LEU A 147 -22.49 -5.57 6.78
N ARG A 148 -21.74 -6.65 7.01
CA ARG A 148 -20.54 -6.60 7.83
C ARG A 148 -19.39 -6.05 7.00
N LEU A 149 -18.84 -4.91 7.44
CA LEU A 149 -17.63 -4.33 6.86
C LEU A 149 -16.43 -4.71 7.71
N SER A 150 -15.35 -5.09 7.03
CA SER A 150 -14.04 -5.20 7.68
C SER A 150 -13.55 -3.80 8.05
N PRO A 151 -12.90 -3.62 9.21
CA PRO A 151 -12.31 -2.34 9.57
C PRO A 151 -11.35 -1.84 8.49
N PRO A 152 -11.38 -0.55 8.13
CA PRO A 152 -10.46 0.01 7.16
C PRO A 152 -9.02 -0.01 7.69
N LYS A 153 -8.07 -0.27 6.80
CA LYS A 153 -6.63 -0.17 7.09
C LYS A 153 -6.22 1.29 7.05
N ILE A 154 -6.02 1.90 8.21
CA ILE A 154 -5.52 3.28 8.31
C ILE A 154 -4.01 3.27 8.10
N LEU A 155 -3.56 3.91 7.02
CA LEU A 155 -2.13 4.00 6.71
C LEU A 155 -1.45 5.10 7.52
N SER A 156 -0.28 4.80 8.11
CA SER A 156 0.63 5.84 8.59
C SER A 156 1.28 6.57 7.40
N LEU A 157 1.94 7.70 7.67
CA LEU A 157 2.68 8.42 6.63
C LEU A 157 3.73 7.54 5.95
N GLU A 158 4.49 6.76 6.73
CA GLU A 158 5.50 5.82 6.22
C GLU A 158 4.86 4.74 5.33
N GLN A 159 3.77 4.15 5.80
CA GLN A 159 3.03 3.14 5.04
C GLN A 159 2.43 3.70 3.74
N ALA A 160 1.93 4.94 3.78
CA ALA A 160 1.42 5.61 2.58
C ALA A 160 2.53 5.91 1.57
N LEU A 161 3.72 6.36 2.04
CA LEU A 161 4.90 6.59 1.20
C LEU A 161 5.46 5.29 0.60
N GLU A 162 5.35 4.18 1.33
CA GLU A 162 5.72 2.85 0.82
C GLU A 162 4.71 2.35 -0.21
N PHE A 163 3.43 2.67 -0.01
CA PHE A 163 2.34 2.20 -0.86
C PHE A 163 2.27 2.90 -2.21
N ILE A 164 2.51 4.23 -2.28
CA ILE A 164 2.34 5.00 -3.53
C ILE A 164 3.22 4.47 -4.67
N ASP A 165 2.64 4.43 -5.86
CA ASP A 165 3.34 4.09 -7.10
C ASP A 165 3.71 5.34 -7.91
N THR A 166 4.45 5.15 -8.99
CA THR A 166 4.94 6.22 -9.87
C THR A 166 3.86 7.09 -10.49
N ASP A 167 2.66 6.55 -10.67
CA ASP A 167 1.48 7.25 -11.20
C ASP A 167 0.53 7.78 -10.11
N GLU A 168 0.96 7.71 -8.85
CA GLU A 168 0.18 8.14 -7.69
C GLU A 168 0.82 9.34 -6.98
N LEU A 169 0.02 10.05 -6.20
CA LEU A 169 0.42 11.15 -5.33
C LEU A 169 -0.17 10.96 -3.94
N LEU A 170 0.60 11.34 -2.93
CA LEU A 170 0.13 11.40 -1.55
C LEU A 170 -0.23 12.85 -1.19
N GLU A 171 -1.48 13.06 -0.81
CA GLU A 171 -1.99 14.30 -0.26
C GLU A 171 -1.89 14.26 1.26
N VAL A 172 -1.10 15.15 1.84
CA VAL A 172 -0.89 15.24 3.28
C VAL A 172 -1.56 16.51 3.80
N THR A 173 -2.51 16.34 4.69
CA THR A 173 -3.18 17.44 5.38
C THR A 173 -3.06 17.24 6.90
N PRO A 174 -3.29 18.28 7.72
CA PRO A 174 -3.25 18.13 9.18
C PRO A 174 -4.24 17.08 9.73
N LYS A 175 -5.30 16.76 8.98
CA LYS A 175 -6.38 15.86 9.42
C LYS A 175 -6.41 14.52 8.70
N SER A 176 -5.79 14.39 7.53
CA SER A 176 -5.92 13.17 6.72
C SER A 176 -4.76 12.97 5.75
N LEU A 177 -4.46 11.72 5.49
CA LEU A 177 -3.62 11.25 4.40
C LEU A 177 -4.51 10.65 3.33
N ARG A 178 -4.31 11.05 2.06
CA ARG A 178 -5.06 10.51 0.93
C ARG A 178 -4.10 10.20 -0.20
N ILE A 179 -4.28 9.04 -0.81
CA ILE A 179 -3.55 8.67 -2.02
C ILE A 179 -4.48 8.87 -3.20
N ARG A 180 -3.95 9.39 -4.30
CA ARG A 180 -4.72 9.57 -5.53
C ARG A 180 -3.87 9.32 -6.77
N LYS A 181 -4.52 9.02 -7.89
CA LYS A 181 -3.84 8.99 -9.18
C LYS A 181 -3.44 10.40 -9.62
N LYS A 182 -2.32 10.53 -10.33
CA LYS A 182 -1.87 11.79 -10.96
C LYS A 182 -2.91 12.28 -11.95
N ILE A 183 -3.48 11.37 -12.75
CA ILE A 183 -4.57 11.64 -13.68
C ILE A 183 -5.87 11.13 -13.05
N LEU A 184 -6.75 12.03 -12.66
CA LEU A 184 -8.00 11.70 -11.97
C LEU A 184 -9.05 11.09 -12.93
N ASP A 185 -9.11 11.57 -14.17
CA ASP A 185 -10.06 11.09 -15.17
C ASP A 185 -9.71 9.67 -15.65
N PRO A 186 -10.64 8.71 -15.57
CA PRO A 186 -10.38 7.31 -15.93
C PRO A 186 -10.09 7.12 -17.43
N THR A 187 -10.70 7.93 -18.29
CA THR A 187 -10.49 7.85 -19.74
C THR A 187 -9.10 8.34 -20.11
N MET A 188 -8.67 9.43 -19.48
CA MET A 188 -7.32 9.97 -19.67
C MET A 188 -6.26 9.02 -19.12
N ARG A 189 -6.49 8.36 -17.98
CA ARG A 189 -5.57 7.32 -17.46
C ARG A 189 -5.37 6.18 -18.46
N LYS A 190 -6.44 5.67 -19.02
CA LYS A 190 -6.37 4.59 -20.03
C LYS A 190 -5.60 5.03 -21.28
N ARG A 191 -5.79 6.29 -21.75
CA ARG A 191 -5.08 6.84 -22.91
C ARG A 191 -3.59 7.09 -22.63
N ALA A 192 -3.24 7.52 -21.42
CA ALA A 192 -1.86 7.78 -21.04
C ALA A 192 -1.00 6.51 -20.90
N GLY A 193 -1.61 5.32 -21.04
CA GLY A 193 -0.85 4.07 -21.07
C GLY A 193 -0.22 3.65 -19.74
N PHE A 194 -0.68 4.20 -18.61
CA PHE A 194 -0.28 3.72 -17.30
C PHE A 194 -0.91 2.33 -17.03
N ARG A 195 -0.54 1.36 -17.87
CA ARG A 195 -0.70 -0.05 -17.57
C ARG A 195 0.60 -0.51 -16.92
N LYS A 196 0.52 -1.07 -15.71
CA LYS A 196 1.61 -1.90 -15.22
C LYS A 196 1.78 -3.05 -16.22
N SER A 197 2.87 -3.05 -16.97
CA SER A 197 3.31 -4.19 -17.78
C SER A 197 3.90 -5.26 -16.87
#